data_b345b9a818c7cb905e604a26d5697a91
#
_entry.id   b345b9a818c7cb905e604a26d5697a91
#
_cell.length_a   1.000
_cell.length_b   1.000
_cell.length_c   1.000
_cell.angle_alpha   90.00
_cell.angle_beta   90.00
_cell.angle_gamma   90.00
#
_symmetry.space_group_name_H-M   'P 1'
#
loop_
_entity.id
_entity.type
_entity.pdbx_description
1 polymer ?
#
loop_
_entity_poly.entity_id
_entity_poly.type
_entity_poly.pdbx_seq_one_letter_code
_entity_poly.pdbx_strand_id
1 'polypeptide(L)'
;MHATKAGYPGVELIIFPEYSTQGLNTAKWLSEEFLLDVPGKETELYAQACKEAEVYGVFSIMERNPDSNKNPYNTAIIINPQGEIILKYRKLFPWNPIEPWYPGDLGMPVCEGPGGSKLAVCICHDGMIPELAREAAYKGCNVYIRISGYSTQVNDQWILTNRSNAWHNLMYTVSVNLAGYDNVFYYFGERQICNFDGTTLVQGHRNPWEIVTGEIYPKMADNARLSWGLENNIYNLGHRGYVAKPGGEHDAGLTYIKDLAAGKYKLPWEDHMKIKDGSIYGYPTTGGRFGK
;
A
#
# COMPACT_ATOMS: atom_id res chain seq x y z
N MET A 1 -14.44 14.18 -5.33
CA MET A 1 -15.33 13.02 -5.54
C MET A 1 -16.52 13.38 -6.45
N HIS A 2 -17.32 14.38 -6.14
CA HIS A 2 -18.50 14.75 -6.96
C HIS A 2 -18.15 15.07 -8.42
N ALA A 3 -17.10 15.86 -8.66
CA ALA A 3 -16.66 16.15 -10.02
C ALA A 3 -16.22 14.90 -10.80
N THR A 4 -15.54 13.97 -10.10
CA THR A 4 -15.12 12.68 -10.70
C THR A 4 -16.34 11.83 -11.04
N LYS A 5 -17.32 11.72 -10.12
CA LYS A 5 -18.57 10.98 -10.37
C LYS A 5 -19.39 11.58 -11.49
N ALA A 6 -19.45 12.92 -11.57
CA ALA A 6 -20.15 13.61 -12.67
C ALA A 6 -19.49 13.38 -14.04
N GLY A 7 -18.15 13.38 -14.10
CA GLY A 7 -17.39 13.11 -15.32
C GLY A 7 -17.34 11.62 -15.71
N TYR A 8 -17.46 10.72 -14.74
CA TYR A 8 -17.41 9.27 -14.89
C TYR A 8 -18.55 8.61 -14.11
N PRO A 9 -19.78 8.64 -14.60
CA PRO A 9 -20.97 8.18 -13.86
C PRO A 9 -20.89 6.71 -13.38
N GLY A 10 -20.19 5.86 -14.15
CA GLY A 10 -19.98 4.44 -13.81
C GLY A 10 -18.91 4.16 -12.78
N VAL A 11 -18.20 5.18 -12.25
CA VAL A 11 -17.16 4.94 -11.25
C VAL A 11 -17.75 4.41 -9.94
N GLU A 12 -17.15 3.35 -9.43
CA GLU A 12 -17.54 2.72 -8.15
C GLU A 12 -16.50 2.92 -7.06
N LEU A 13 -15.22 3.09 -7.42
CA LEU A 13 -14.10 3.27 -6.49
C LEU A 13 -13.23 4.44 -6.92
N ILE A 14 -13.00 5.39 -6.02
CA ILE A 14 -12.12 6.55 -6.23
C ILE A 14 -10.95 6.47 -5.25
N ILE A 15 -9.74 6.54 -5.78
CA ILE A 15 -8.52 6.39 -5.00
C ILE A 15 -7.70 7.67 -5.07
N PHE A 16 -7.39 8.24 -3.91
CA PHE A 16 -6.52 9.39 -3.75
C PHE A 16 -5.09 8.95 -3.39
N PRO A 17 -4.06 9.70 -3.79
CA PRO A 17 -2.68 9.35 -3.47
C PRO A 17 -2.36 9.51 -1.98
N GLU A 18 -1.18 9.04 -1.58
CA GLU A 18 -0.59 9.31 -0.27
C GLU A 18 -0.52 10.84 -0.04
N TYR A 19 -0.64 11.28 1.20
CA TYR A 19 -0.67 12.69 1.62
C TYR A 19 -1.86 13.51 1.07
N SER A 20 -2.88 12.86 0.54
CA SER A 20 -4.01 13.56 -0.10
C SER A 20 -4.82 14.44 0.84
N THR A 21 -4.79 14.20 2.14
CA THR A 21 -5.56 14.97 3.12
C THR A 21 -4.81 16.24 3.56
N GLN A 22 -3.59 16.08 4.06
CA GLN A 22 -2.84 17.19 4.68
C GLN A 22 -1.73 17.74 3.79
N GLY A 23 -1.42 17.06 2.68
CA GLY A 23 -0.24 17.35 1.87
C GLY A 23 1.06 16.91 2.57
N LEU A 24 2.16 16.97 1.84
CA LEU A 24 3.48 16.66 2.37
C LEU A 24 4.14 17.95 2.91
N ASN A 25 3.95 18.22 4.19
CA ASN A 25 4.57 19.36 4.85
C ASN A 25 5.59 18.90 5.89
N THR A 26 6.83 18.71 5.44
CA THR A 26 7.91 18.17 6.28
C THR A 26 8.19 19.00 7.54
N ALA A 27 7.95 20.29 7.49
CA ALA A 27 8.13 21.18 8.65
C ALA A 27 7.08 20.96 9.76
N LYS A 28 5.92 20.41 9.40
CA LYS A 28 4.77 20.22 10.31
C LYS A 28 4.43 18.77 10.61
N TRP A 29 5.14 17.81 10.04
CA TRP A 29 4.83 16.38 10.16
C TRP A 29 4.57 15.89 11.59
N LEU A 30 5.26 16.45 12.55
CA LEU A 30 5.16 16.07 13.95
C LEU A 30 4.42 17.09 14.81
N SER A 31 3.84 18.13 14.20
CA SER A 31 3.08 19.12 14.97
C SER A 31 1.66 18.61 15.28
N GLU A 32 1.21 18.84 16.50
CA GLU A 32 -0.11 18.41 16.95
C GLU A 32 -1.26 18.97 16.11
N GLU A 33 -1.12 20.19 15.59
CA GLU A 33 -2.10 20.83 14.72
C GLU A 33 -2.24 20.19 13.35
N PHE A 34 -1.21 19.44 12.90
CA PHE A 34 -1.17 18.78 11.59
C PHE A 34 -1.75 17.37 11.64
N LEU A 35 -1.70 16.72 12.81
CA LEU A 35 -2.13 15.36 12.98
C LEU A 35 -3.63 15.25 13.20
N LEU A 36 -4.24 14.24 12.59
CA LEU A 36 -5.68 14.02 12.62
C LEU A 36 -6.03 12.73 13.36
N ASP A 37 -7.22 12.71 13.93
CA ASP A 37 -7.77 11.50 14.53
C ASP A 37 -8.51 10.66 13.48
N VAL A 38 -8.46 9.33 13.63
CA VAL A 38 -9.17 8.38 12.75
C VAL A 38 -9.91 7.33 13.60
N PRO A 39 -11.26 7.39 13.68
CA PRO A 39 -12.15 8.37 13.03
C PRO A 39 -12.04 9.78 13.63
N GLY A 40 -12.41 10.79 12.86
CA GLY A 40 -12.37 12.20 13.25
C GLY A 40 -13.12 13.07 12.24
N LYS A 41 -13.08 14.39 12.43
CA LYS A 41 -13.83 15.36 11.64
C LYS A 41 -13.58 15.22 10.12
N GLU A 42 -12.34 15.00 9.71
CA GLU A 42 -11.97 14.86 8.30
C GLU A 42 -12.52 13.55 7.71
N THR A 43 -12.51 12.47 8.47
CA THR A 43 -13.09 11.20 8.02
C THR A 43 -14.62 11.27 7.93
N GLU A 44 -15.29 12.09 8.74
CA GLU A 44 -16.72 12.35 8.61
C GLU A 44 -17.06 13.09 7.30
N LEU A 45 -16.23 14.08 6.91
CA LEU A 45 -16.38 14.75 5.61
C LEU A 45 -16.21 13.79 4.44
N TYR A 46 -15.24 12.87 4.53
CA TYR A 46 -15.05 11.83 3.50
C TYR A 46 -16.20 10.84 3.48
N ALA A 47 -16.70 10.45 4.63
CA ALA A 47 -17.87 9.58 4.75
C ALA A 47 -19.10 10.21 4.06
N GLN A 48 -19.34 11.49 4.32
CA GLN A 48 -20.41 12.23 3.67
C GLN A 48 -20.21 12.29 2.14
N ALA A 49 -19.00 12.60 1.67
CA ALA A 49 -18.69 12.65 0.25
C ALA A 49 -18.84 11.28 -0.45
N CYS A 50 -18.49 10.18 0.22
CA CYS A 50 -18.71 8.83 -0.30
C CYS A 50 -20.20 8.51 -0.41
N LYS A 51 -21.02 8.87 0.60
CA LYS A 51 -22.48 8.70 0.56
C LYS A 51 -23.12 9.47 -0.58
N GLU A 52 -22.81 10.77 -0.69
CA GLU A 52 -23.41 11.64 -1.70
C GLU A 52 -23.04 11.24 -3.13
N ALA A 53 -21.81 10.74 -3.33
CA ALA A 53 -21.36 10.28 -4.63
C ALA A 53 -21.70 8.80 -4.92
N GLU A 54 -22.19 8.06 -3.93
CA GLU A 54 -22.48 6.62 -3.99
C GLU A 54 -21.27 5.81 -4.49
N VAL A 55 -20.07 6.08 -3.90
CA VAL A 55 -18.80 5.45 -4.30
C VAL A 55 -17.97 5.03 -3.09
N TYR A 56 -17.12 4.04 -3.30
CA TYR A 56 -16.03 3.76 -2.38
C TYR A 56 -14.94 4.81 -2.51
N GLY A 57 -14.32 5.20 -1.41
CA GLY A 57 -13.20 6.15 -1.40
C GLY A 57 -11.99 5.61 -0.65
N VAL A 58 -10.79 5.83 -1.18
CA VAL A 58 -9.52 5.52 -0.52
C VAL A 58 -8.79 6.82 -0.23
N PHE A 59 -8.43 7.05 1.02
CA PHE A 59 -7.82 8.30 1.49
C PHE A 59 -6.58 8.03 2.32
N SER A 60 -5.65 8.99 2.32
CA SER A 60 -4.43 8.96 3.14
C SER A 60 -4.48 10.07 4.20
N ILE A 61 -4.11 9.72 5.43
CA ILE A 61 -4.19 10.59 6.60
C ILE A 61 -2.92 10.43 7.44
N MET A 62 -2.33 11.53 7.86
CA MET A 62 -1.33 11.55 8.92
C MET A 62 -2.04 11.46 10.26
N GLU A 63 -2.12 10.24 10.79
CA GLU A 63 -2.91 9.90 11.96
C GLU A 63 -2.12 10.17 13.25
N ARG A 64 -2.75 10.83 14.18
CA ARG A 64 -2.26 11.00 15.55
C ARG A 64 -2.06 9.63 16.20
N ASN A 65 -0.89 9.42 16.80
CA ASN A 65 -0.68 8.23 17.62
C ASN A 65 -1.37 8.41 18.98
N PRO A 66 -2.20 7.48 19.43
CA PRO A 66 -2.82 7.56 20.77
C PRO A 66 -1.79 7.64 21.90
N ASP A 67 -0.61 7.04 21.72
CA ASP A 67 0.51 7.22 22.62
C ASP A 67 1.32 8.46 22.19
N SER A 68 1.17 9.55 22.94
CA SER A 68 1.84 10.82 22.65
C SER A 68 3.39 10.75 22.71
N ASN A 69 3.96 9.67 23.27
CA ASN A 69 5.40 9.44 23.28
C ASN A 69 5.91 8.82 21.99
N LYS A 70 5.01 8.41 21.10
CA LYS A 70 5.34 7.79 19.82
C LYS A 70 5.05 8.73 18.67
N ASN A 71 5.77 8.51 17.59
CA ASN A 71 5.53 9.22 16.35
C ASN A 71 4.15 8.88 15.76
N PRO A 72 3.56 9.79 14.96
CA PRO A 72 2.29 9.56 14.27
C PRO A 72 2.39 8.41 13.26
N TYR A 73 1.23 7.96 12.79
CA TYR A 73 1.12 6.97 11.72
C TYR A 73 0.84 7.63 10.37
N ASN A 74 1.33 7.01 9.32
CA ASN A 74 0.84 7.24 7.96
C ASN A 74 -0.24 6.19 7.69
N THR A 75 -1.48 6.64 7.56
CA THR A 75 -2.67 5.79 7.56
C THR A 75 -3.46 5.91 6.26
N ALA A 76 -3.90 4.79 5.73
CA ALA A 76 -4.89 4.72 4.66
C ALA A 76 -6.21 4.18 5.21
N ILE A 77 -7.31 4.74 4.72
CA ILE A 77 -8.67 4.26 5.02
C ILE A 77 -9.44 3.99 3.75
N ILE A 78 -10.32 3.01 3.79
CA ILE A 78 -11.33 2.76 2.75
C ILE A 78 -12.70 3.02 3.36
N ILE A 79 -13.49 3.85 2.69
CA ILE A 79 -14.84 4.20 3.09
C ILE A 79 -15.81 3.68 2.02
N ASN A 80 -16.90 3.03 2.44
CA ASN A 80 -17.93 2.51 1.55
C ASN A 80 -19.00 3.56 1.20
N PRO A 81 -19.93 3.28 0.26
CA PRO A 81 -21.01 4.21 -0.08
C PRO A 81 -22.01 4.50 1.07
N GLN A 82 -21.97 3.73 2.15
CA GLN A 82 -22.76 4.00 3.36
C GLN A 82 -22.04 4.97 4.30
N GLY A 83 -20.79 5.36 3.97
CA GLY A 83 -19.95 6.24 4.77
C GLY A 83 -19.29 5.57 5.96
N GLU A 84 -19.13 4.26 5.91
CA GLU A 84 -18.46 3.49 6.94
C GLU A 84 -16.99 3.29 6.58
N ILE A 85 -16.09 3.44 7.54
CA ILE A 85 -14.69 3.06 7.39
C ILE A 85 -14.65 1.53 7.47
N ILE A 86 -14.48 0.88 6.32
CA ILE A 86 -14.45 -0.58 6.21
C ILE A 86 -13.05 -1.18 6.25
N LEU A 87 -12.03 -0.34 6.09
CA LEU A 87 -10.64 -0.74 6.26
C LEU A 87 -9.82 0.44 6.77
N LYS A 88 -8.93 0.15 7.71
CA LYS A 88 -7.88 1.04 8.19
C LYS A 88 -6.56 0.31 8.13
N TYR A 89 -5.57 0.91 7.51
CA TYR A 89 -4.22 0.40 7.35
C TYR A 89 -3.21 1.46 7.78
N ARG A 90 -2.23 1.08 8.55
CA ARG A 90 -1.08 1.91 8.94
C ARG A 90 0.17 1.42 8.23
N LYS A 91 0.89 2.30 7.56
CA LYS A 91 2.12 1.99 6.81
C LYS A 91 3.08 1.15 7.65
N LEU A 92 3.33 -0.08 7.21
CA LEU A 92 4.15 -1.03 7.96
C LEU A 92 5.65 -0.73 7.83
N PHE A 93 6.06 -0.24 6.65
CA PHE A 93 7.46 0.06 6.34
C PHE A 93 7.64 1.53 5.96
N PRO A 94 7.68 2.45 6.95
CA PRO A 94 8.06 3.84 6.69
C PRO A 94 9.40 3.91 5.97
N TRP A 95 9.56 4.86 5.06
CA TRP A 95 10.80 5.04 4.32
C TRP A 95 11.85 5.75 5.19
N ASN A 96 12.52 4.98 6.02
CA ASN A 96 13.62 5.48 6.86
C ASN A 96 14.88 5.77 6.02
N PRO A 97 15.66 6.81 6.36
CA PRO A 97 15.49 7.70 7.55
C PRO A 97 14.63 8.94 7.29
N ILE A 98 13.98 9.05 6.12
CA ILE A 98 13.32 10.29 5.71
C ILE A 98 11.96 10.47 6.40
N GLU A 99 11.16 9.42 6.44
CA GLU A 99 9.82 9.46 7.04
C GLU A 99 9.87 9.24 8.55
N PRO A 100 9.21 10.11 9.33
CA PRO A 100 9.22 10.01 10.79
C PRO A 100 8.13 9.09 11.35
N TRP A 101 7.32 8.45 10.50
CA TRP A 101 6.15 7.69 10.92
C TRP A 101 6.50 6.49 11.80
N TYR A 102 5.65 6.24 12.79
CA TYR A 102 5.74 5.01 13.55
C TYR A 102 5.28 3.83 12.67
N PRO A 103 5.99 2.69 12.70
CA PRO A 103 5.58 1.50 11.95
C PRO A 103 4.17 1.06 12.33
N GLY A 104 3.39 0.65 11.32
CA GLY A 104 2.02 0.20 11.50
C GLY A 104 1.89 -1.07 12.37
N ASP A 105 0.77 -1.22 13.02
CA ASP A 105 0.46 -2.28 13.98
C ASP A 105 -0.82 -3.09 13.62
N LEU A 106 -1.43 -2.79 12.48
CA LEU A 106 -2.70 -3.42 12.07
C LEU A 106 -2.52 -4.60 11.09
N GLY A 107 -1.27 -4.91 10.71
CA GLY A 107 -0.97 -5.91 9.69
C GLY A 107 -1.49 -5.48 8.30
N MET A 108 -1.82 -6.48 7.46
CA MET A 108 -2.38 -6.27 6.12
C MET A 108 -3.86 -6.69 6.12
N PRO A 109 -4.81 -5.79 6.41
CA PRO A 109 -6.24 -6.07 6.39
C PRO A 109 -6.77 -6.17 4.94
N VAL A 110 -7.85 -6.92 4.79
CA VAL A 110 -8.61 -7.07 3.54
C VAL A 110 -10.08 -6.81 3.82
N CYS A 111 -10.77 -6.09 2.95
CA CYS A 111 -12.21 -5.84 3.05
C CYS A 111 -12.93 -6.11 1.74
N GLU A 112 -14.24 -6.28 1.79
CA GLU A 112 -15.09 -6.35 0.60
C GLU A 112 -15.23 -4.97 -0.04
N GLY A 113 -15.25 -4.94 -1.39
CA GLY A 113 -15.40 -3.73 -2.19
C GLY A 113 -16.42 -3.91 -3.33
N PRO A 114 -16.48 -2.98 -4.28
CA PRO A 114 -17.43 -3.04 -5.38
C PRO A 114 -17.17 -4.23 -6.32
N GLY A 115 -18.21 -4.70 -7.02
CA GLY A 115 -18.10 -5.70 -8.08
C GLY A 115 -17.55 -7.07 -7.65
N GLY A 116 -17.61 -7.40 -6.35
CA GLY A 116 -17.02 -8.63 -5.78
C GLY A 116 -15.51 -8.52 -5.58
N SER A 117 -14.97 -7.31 -5.55
CA SER A 117 -13.57 -7.08 -5.20
C SER A 117 -13.32 -7.33 -3.71
N LYS A 118 -12.14 -7.85 -3.41
CA LYS A 118 -11.55 -7.90 -2.07
C LYS A 118 -10.34 -7.00 -2.07
N LEU A 119 -10.47 -5.89 -1.36
CA LEU A 119 -9.52 -4.78 -1.38
C LEU A 119 -8.50 -4.91 -0.26
N ALA A 120 -7.25 -4.66 -0.57
CA ALA A 120 -6.22 -4.30 0.40
C ALA A 120 -5.51 -3.03 -0.07
N VAL A 121 -4.99 -2.25 0.86
CA VAL A 121 -4.25 -1.03 0.54
C VAL A 121 -2.89 -1.05 1.21
N CYS A 122 -1.85 -0.65 0.47
CA CYS A 122 -0.52 -0.38 0.99
C CYS A 122 -0.09 1.05 0.64
N ILE A 123 0.90 1.56 1.35
CA ILE A 123 1.33 2.95 1.21
C ILE A 123 2.79 3.00 0.76
N CYS A 124 3.00 3.55 -0.46
CA CYS A 124 4.30 4.00 -0.95
C CYS A 124 5.39 2.90 -0.89
N HIS A 125 6.33 3.02 0.05
CA HIS A 125 7.45 2.08 0.23
C HIS A 125 6.99 0.64 0.51
N ASP A 126 5.88 0.45 1.17
CA ASP A 126 5.28 -0.88 1.39
C ASP A 126 5.16 -1.69 0.09
N GLY A 127 4.85 -1.05 -1.03
CA GLY A 127 4.70 -1.71 -2.33
C GLY A 127 6.01 -2.26 -2.90
N MET A 128 7.17 -1.91 -2.32
CA MET A 128 8.47 -2.50 -2.64
C MET A 128 8.71 -3.82 -1.90
N ILE A 129 7.88 -4.14 -0.89
CA ILE A 129 7.99 -5.31 -0.03
C ILE A 129 7.05 -6.40 -0.54
N PRO A 130 7.54 -7.42 -1.25
CA PRO A 130 6.68 -8.42 -1.90
C PRO A 130 5.87 -9.27 -0.90
N GLU A 131 6.34 -9.39 0.33
CA GLU A 131 5.67 -10.12 1.39
C GLU A 131 4.29 -9.52 1.73
N LEU A 132 4.13 -8.19 1.64
CA LEU A 132 2.84 -7.55 1.92
C LEU A 132 1.80 -7.88 0.86
N ALA A 133 2.18 -7.83 -0.41
CA ALA A 133 1.32 -8.21 -1.51
C ALA A 133 0.94 -9.70 -1.44
N ARG A 134 1.90 -10.55 -1.04
CA ARG A 134 1.68 -11.98 -0.83
C ARG A 134 0.71 -12.24 0.32
N GLU A 135 0.86 -11.54 1.43
CA GLU A 135 -0.05 -11.67 2.56
C GLU A 135 -1.47 -11.22 2.21
N ALA A 136 -1.62 -10.09 1.51
CA ALA A 136 -2.92 -9.62 1.03
C ALA A 136 -3.59 -10.67 0.13
N ALA A 137 -2.85 -11.22 -0.84
CA ALA A 137 -3.36 -12.27 -1.73
C ALA A 137 -3.74 -13.54 -0.98
N TYR A 138 -2.94 -13.96 0.00
CA TYR A 138 -3.22 -15.11 0.85
C TYR A 138 -4.51 -14.93 1.65
N LYS A 139 -4.81 -13.70 2.08
CA LYS A 139 -6.06 -13.32 2.74
C LYS A 139 -7.24 -13.12 1.78
N GLY A 140 -7.04 -13.39 0.49
CA GLY A 140 -8.09 -13.36 -0.54
C GLY A 140 -8.20 -12.06 -1.31
N CYS A 141 -7.30 -11.09 -1.11
CA CYS A 141 -7.28 -9.85 -1.90
C CYS A 141 -7.16 -10.18 -3.39
N ASN A 142 -8.04 -9.63 -4.20
CA ASN A 142 -7.99 -9.72 -5.66
C ASN A 142 -7.81 -8.34 -6.35
N VAL A 143 -7.85 -7.26 -5.56
CA VAL A 143 -7.53 -5.89 -5.99
C VAL A 143 -6.64 -5.24 -4.93
N TYR A 144 -5.35 -5.10 -5.24
CA TYR A 144 -4.34 -4.52 -4.37
C TYR A 144 -4.07 -3.08 -4.73
N ILE A 145 -4.38 -2.18 -3.83
CA ILE A 145 -4.28 -0.73 -4.01
C ILE A 145 -2.95 -0.25 -3.43
N ARG A 146 -2.23 0.58 -4.19
CA ARG A 146 -1.02 1.25 -3.72
C ARG A 146 -1.17 2.75 -3.88
N ILE A 147 -1.23 3.48 -2.79
CA ILE A 147 -1.21 4.94 -2.76
C ILE A 147 0.18 5.44 -2.43
N SER A 148 0.65 6.52 -3.09
CA SER A 148 2.05 6.89 -2.99
C SER A 148 2.31 8.39 -3.19
N GLY A 149 3.45 8.86 -2.64
CA GLY A 149 4.07 10.14 -2.88
C GLY A 149 5.53 9.96 -3.32
N TYR A 150 5.79 9.12 -4.31
CA TYR A 150 7.14 8.86 -4.82
C TYR A 150 7.66 9.97 -5.72
N SER A 151 8.91 10.35 -5.49
CA SER A 151 9.68 11.24 -6.35
C SER A 151 10.38 10.47 -7.49
N THR A 152 10.98 11.21 -8.41
CA THR A 152 11.49 10.72 -9.71
C THR A 152 12.55 9.62 -9.67
N GLN A 153 13.23 9.40 -8.54
CA GLN A 153 14.37 8.45 -8.46
C GLN A 153 13.97 6.98 -8.52
N VAL A 154 12.69 6.64 -8.33
CA VAL A 154 12.22 5.26 -8.23
C VAL A 154 11.13 4.92 -9.25
N ASN A 155 11.14 5.60 -10.38
CA ASN A 155 10.13 5.44 -11.42
C ASN A 155 10.09 4.01 -11.99
N ASP A 156 11.24 3.48 -12.40
CA ASP A 156 11.32 2.12 -12.97
C ASP A 156 10.92 1.06 -11.95
N GLN A 157 11.35 1.24 -10.69
CA GLN A 157 10.98 0.36 -9.59
C GLN A 157 9.49 0.40 -9.28
N TRP A 158 8.85 1.58 -9.43
CA TRP A 158 7.40 1.74 -9.33
C TRP A 158 6.65 0.86 -10.32
N ILE A 159 6.97 0.99 -11.62
CA ILE A 159 6.35 0.22 -12.69
C ILE A 159 6.61 -1.27 -12.49
N LEU A 160 7.86 -1.64 -12.22
CA LEU A 160 8.27 -3.02 -12.04
C LEU A 160 7.52 -3.69 -10.89
N THR A 161 7.49 -3.05 -9.71
CA THR A 161 6.90 -3.66 -8.50
C THR A 161 5.38 -3.75 -8.57
N ASN A 162 4.69 -2.78 -9.18
CA ASN A 162 3.24 -2.87 -9.38
C ASN A 162 2.88 -4.05 -10.28
N ARG A 163 3.57 -4.23 -11.39
CA ARG A 163 3.38 -5.36 -12.30
C ARG A 163 3.76 -6.71 -11.66
N SER A 164 4.87 -6.73 -10.94
CA SER A 164 5.35 -7.91 -10.23
C SER A 164 4.37 -8.35 -9.15
N ASN A 165 3.85 -7.41 -8.35
CA ASN A 165 2.86 -7.69 -7.32
C ASN A 165 1.56 -8.25 -7.92
N ALA A 166 1.14 -7.77 -9.10
CA ALA A 166 0.00 -8.31 -9.82
C ALA A 166 0.26 -9.76 -10.27
N TRP A 167 1.34 -9.99 -11.00
CA TRP A 167 1.68 -11.28 -11.60
C TRP A 167 1.95 -12.37 -10.58
N HIS A 168 2.79 -12.09 -9.58
CA HIS A 168 3.16 -13.09 -8.57
C HIS A 168 2.01 -13.51 -7.65
N ASN A 169 0.93 -12.73 -7.61
CA ASN A 169 -0.18 -12.95 -6.70
C ASN A 169 -1.52 -13.17 -7.41
N LEU A 170 -1.55 -13.09 -8.75
CA LEU A 170 -2.75 -13.21 -9.57
C LEU A 170 -3.88 -12.31 -9.03
N MET A 171 -3.57 -11.01 -8.89
CA MET A 171 -4.53 -9.98 -8.46
C MET A 171 -4.31 -8.69 -9.26
N TYR A 172 -5.36 -7.92 -9.44
CA TYR A 172 -5.22 -6.58 -10.00
C TYR A 172 -4.39 -5.70 -9.05
N THR A 173 -3.54 -4.84 -9.61
CA THR A 173 -2.93 -3.75 -8.85
C THR A 173 -3.42 -2.41 -9.38
N VAL A 174 -3.83 -1.53 -8.48
CA VAL A 174 -4.25 -0.17 -8.79
C VAL A 174 -3.36 0.79 -8.01
N SER A 175 -2.51 1.51 -8.74
CA SER A 175 -1.45 2.30 -8.12
C SER A 175 -1.62 3.77 -8.46
N VAL A 176 -1.66 4.61 -7.41
CA VAL A 176 -1.87 6.04 -7.52
C VAL A 176 -0.70 6.77 -6.85
N ASN A 177 0.00 7.60 -7.62
CA ASN A 177 1.09 8.42 -7.13
C ASN A 177 0.74 9.90 -7.25
N LEU A 178 1.30 10.73 -6.36
CA LEU A 178 1.29 12.17 -6.52
C LEU A 178 1.94 12.57 -7.86
N ALA A 179 1.56 13.71 -8.38
CA ALA A 179 2.16 14.28 -9.58
C ALA A 179 2.34 15.79 -9.42
N GLY A 180 3.42 16.32 -10.00
CA GLY A 180 3.75 17.74 -9.93
C GLY A 180 4.78 18.05 -8.86
N TYR A 181 4.90 19.33 -8.51
CA TYR A 181 5.90 19.85 -7.60
C TYR A 181 5.24 20.57 -6.42
N ASP A 182 5.65 20.24 -5.21
CA ASP A 182 5.13 20.79 -3.97
C ASP A 182 6.08 21.74 -3.23
N ASN A 183 7.06 22.29 -3.95
CA ASN A 183 8.19 23.12 -3.45
C ASN A 183 9.31 22.34 -2.73
N VAL A 184 9.15 21.04 -2.50
CA VAL A 184 10.16 20.18 -1.89
C VAL A 184 10.54 19.05 -2.83
N PHE A 185 9.54 18.33 -3.33
CA PHE A 185 9.72 17.15 -4.18
C PHE A 185 8.98 17.32 -5.51
N TYR A 186 9.52 16.70 -6.54
CA TYR A 186 8.85 16.49 -7.81
C TYR A 186 8.35 15.06 -7.88
N TYR A 187 7.04 14.90 -7.96
CA TYR A 187 6.35 13.60 -8.05
C TYR A 187 6.07 13.27 -9.50
N PHE A 188 6.35 12.03 -9.88
CA PHE A 188 6.29 11.65 -11.28
C PHE A 188 4.90 11.23 -11.79
N GLY A 189 3.89 11.09 -10.94
CA GLY A 189 2.58 10.61 -11.36
C GLY A 189 2.60 9.14 -11.78
N GLU A 190 2.41 8.86 -13.07
CA GLU A 190 2.45 7.51 -13.65
C GLU A 190 1.57 6.51 -12.91
N ARG A 191 0.31 6.90 -12.70
CA ARG A 191 -0.72 6.04 -12.12
C ARG A 191 -0.90 4.82 -12.99
N GLN A 192 -1.13 3.66 -12.40
CA GLN A 192 -1.12 2.41 -13.15
C GLN A 192 -2.25 1.48 -12.68
N ILE A 193 -2.91 0.84 -13.64
CA ILE A 193 -3.79 -0.30 -13.41
C ILE A 193 -3.16 -1.49 -14.13
N CYS A 194 -2.80 -2.52 -13.37
CA CYS A 194 -2.28 -3.77 -13.92
C CYS A 194 -3.31 -4.88 -13.78
N ASN A 195 -3.37 -5.71 -14.81
CA ASN A 195 -4.11 -6.96 -14.79
C ASN A 195 -3.43 -7.98 -13.88
N PHE A 196 -4.16 -8.99 -13.45
CA PHE A 196 -3.65 -10.09 -12.61
C PHE A 196 -2.52 -10.90 -13.26
N ASP A 197 -2.31 -10.80 -14.56
CA ASP A 197 -1.19 -11.39 -15.29
C ASP A 197 0.05 -10.49 -15.38
N GLY A 198 0.03 -9.33 -14.71
CA GLY A 198 1.11 -8.36 -14.72
C GLY A 198 1.16 -7.47 -15.96
N THR A 199 0.21 -7.60 -16.90
CA THR A 199 0.11 -6.67 -18.02
C THR A 199 -0.46 -5.33 -17.56
N THR A 200 0.01 -4.24 -18.15
CA THR A 200 -0.51 -2.90 -17.85
C THR A 200 -1.79 -2.67 -18.65
N LEU A 201 -2.91 -2.48 -17.96
CA LEU A 201 -4.19 -2.11 -18.58
C LEU A 201 -4.25 -0.62 -18.89
N VAL A 202 -3.84 0.19 -17.91
CA VAL A 202 -3.82 1.65 -18.03
C VAL A 202 -2.54 2.18 -17.40
N GLN A 203 -1.89 3.09 -18.14
CA GLN A 203 -0.74 3.85 -17.67
C GLN A 203 -1.05 5.33 -17.79
N GLY A 204 -1.03 6.04 -16.66
CA GLY A 204 -1.14 7.49 -16.61
C GLY A 204 0.17 8.19 -16.95
N HIS A 205 0.09 9.48 -17.12
CA HIS A 205 1.21 10.36 -17.44
C HIS A 205 1.69 11.12 -16.20
N ARG A 206 2.65 12.00 -16.42
CA ARG A 206 3.23 12.89 -15.38
C ARG A 206 2.40 14.17 -15.17
N ASN A 207 1.13 14.13 -15.54
CA ASN A 207 0.25 15.30 -15.42
C ASN A 207 -0.42 15.35 -14.03
N PRO A 208 -0.25 16.42 -13.26
CA PRO A 208 -0.85 16.55 -11.92
C PRO A 208 -2.38 16.56 -11.94
N TRP A 209 -3.01 16.97 -13.03
CA TRP A 209 -4.47 17.08 -13.17
C TRP A 209 -5.12 15.85 -13.79
N GLU A 210 -4.36 14.80 -14.02
CA GLU A 210 -4.85 13.60 -14.68
C GLU A 210 -5.70 12.74 -13.73
N ILE A 211 -6.88 12.35 -14.21
CA ILE A 211 -7.66 11.26 -13.63
C ILE A 211 -7.49 10.05 -14.55
N VAL A 212 -7.00 8.96 -14.00
CA VAL A 212 -6.86 7.68 -14.71
C VAL A 212 -8.05 6.79 -14.34
N THR A 213 -8.72 6.25 -15.34
CA THR A 213 -9.86 5.35 -15.18
C THR A 213 -9.64 4.04 -15.92
N GLY A 214 -10.19 2.95 -15.40
CA GLY A 214 -10.17 1.65 -16.07
C GLY A 214 -11.18 0.69 -15.45
N GLU A 215 -11.63 -0.26 -16.25
CA GLU A 215 -12.49 -1.34 -15.80
C GLU A 215 -11.65 -2.54 -15.39
N ILE A 216 -12.02 -3.16 -14.29
CA ILE A 216 -11.44 -4.40 -13.82
C ILE A 216 -12.54 -5.39 -13.46
N TYR A 217 -12.23 -6.66 -13.56
CA TYR A 217 -13.18 -7.75 -13.29
C TYR A 217 -12.60 -8.67 -12.19
N PRO A 218 -12.80 -8.34 -10.90
CA PRO A 218 -12.13 -9.02 -9.80
C PRO A 218 -12.28 -10.54 -9.78
N LYS A 219 -13.45 -11.04 -10.19
CA LYS A 219 -13.71 -12.48 -10.31
C LYS A 219 -12.82 -13.20 -11.32
N MET A 220 -12.27 -12.48 -12.32
CA MET A 220 -11.32 -13.08 -13.26
C MET A 220 -9.99 -13.41 -12.57
N ALA A 221 -9.54 -12.59 -11.64
CA ALA A 221 -8.37 -12.90 -10.82
C ALA A 221 -8.60 -14.15 -9.96
N ASP A 222 -9.78 -14.26 -9.35
CA ASP A 222 -10.15 -15.46 -8.56
C ASP A 222 -10.19 -16.72 -9.43
N ASN A 223 -10.76 -16.63 -10.63
CA ASN A 223 -10.79 -17.73 -11.58
C ASN A 223 -9.38 -18.11 -12.05
N ALA A 224 -8.51 -17.13 -12.28
CA ALA A 224 -7.13 -17.37 -12.65
C ALA A 224 -6.35 -18.13 -11.57
N ARG A 225 -6.62 -17.84 -10.31
CA ARG A 225 -6.04 -18.59 -9.18
C ARG A 225 -6.49 -20.06 -9.14
N LEU A 226 -7.68 -20.35 -9.61
CA LEU A 226 -8.22 -21.72 -9.62
C LEU A 226 -7.79 -22.53 -10.83
N SER A 227 -7.65 -21.90 -12.00
CA SER A 227 -7.54 -22.60 -13.27
C SER A 227 -6.31 -22.26 -14.11
N TRP A 228 -5.61 -21.17 -13.81
CA TRP A 228 -4.53 -20.62 -14.62
C TRP A 228 -3.33 -20.25 -13.77
N GLY A 229 -2.18 -20.05 -14.39
CA GLY A 229 -1.01 -19.50 -13.72
C GLY A 229 -0.30 -20.47 -12.79
N LEU A 230 -0.15 -21.72 -13.20
CA LEU A 230 0.59 -22.73 -12.44
C LEU A 230 2.00 -22.28 -12.05
N GLU A 231 2.61 -21.40 -12.84
CA GLU A 231 3.93 -20.85 -12.57
C GLU A 231 3.96 -19.98 -11.32
N ASN A 232 2.90 -19.20 -11.06
CA ASN A 232 2.87 -18.16 -10.01
C ASN A 232 1.76 -18.35 -8.99
N ASN A 233 0.89 -19.31 -9.18
CA ASN A 233 -0.25 -19.49 -8.32
C ASN A 233 0.16 -19.98 -6.93
N ILE A 234 0.01 -19.12 -5.94
CA ILE A 234 0.35 -19.43 -4.54
C ILE A 234 -0.48 -20.58 -3.98
N TYR A 235 -1.69 -20.79 -4.50
CA TYR A 235 -2.60 -21.86 -4.05
C TYR A 235 -2.20 -23.22 -4.61
N ASN A 236 -1.37 -23.26 -5.65
CA ASN A 236 -0.83 -24.47 -6.27
C ASN A 236 0.63 -24.73 -5.89
N LEU A 237 1.12 -24.15 -4.83
CA LEU A 237 2.51 -24.31 -4.37
C LEU A 237 2.87 -25.79 -4.11
N GLY A 238 1.89 -26.64 -3.87
CA GLY A 238 2.08 -28.08 -3.72
C GLY A 238 2.76 -28.76 -4.89
N HIS A 239 2.50 -28.31 -6.11
CA HIS A 239 3.14 -28.81 -7.32
C HIS A 239 4.64 -28.49 -7.41
N ARG A 240 5.12 -27.56 -6.58
CA ARG A 240 6.50 -27.03 -6.63
C ARG A 240 7.34 -27.40 -5.43
N GLY A 241 6.85 -28.30 -4.58
CA GLY A 241 7.58 -28.71 -3.38
C GLY A 241 7.62 -27.65 -2.28
N TYR A 242 6.76 -26.65 -2.34
CA TYR A 242 6.66 -25.61 -1.30
C TYR A 242 5.74 -26.01 -0.15
N VAL A 243 5.05 -27.12 -0.25
CA VAL A 243 3.97 -27.50 0.64
C VAL A 243 4.31 -28.69 1.49
N ALA A 244 3.60 -28.75 2.59
CA ALA A 244 3.55 -29.79 3.57
C ALA A 244 3.75 -31.20 3.00
N LYS A 245 4.59 -31.96 3.65
CA LYS A 245 4.62 -33.43 3.46
C LYS A 245 3.24 -34.00 3.77
N PRO A 246 2.83 -35.08 3.07
CA PRO A 246 1.63 -35.81 3.46
C PRO A 246 1.70 -36.15 4.96
N GLY A 247 0.70 -35.69 5.71
CA GLY A 247 0.67 -35.87 7.18
C GLY A 247 0.76 -34.58 8.00
N GLY A 248 0.87 -33.41 7.34
CA GLY A 248 0.79 -32.10 8.03
C GLY A 248 2.12 -31.56 8.57
N GLU A 249 3.22 -32.21 8.31
CA GLU A 249 4.53 -31.62 8.57
C GLU A 249 4.84 -30.55 7.54
N HIS A 250 4.84 -29.29 7.97
CA HIS A 250 5.17 -28.14 7.14
C HIS A 250 6.68 -28.00 6.98
N ASP A 251 7.23 -28.67 5.99
CA ASP A 251 8.60 -28.46 5.60
C ASP A 251 8.63 -27.57 4.33
N ALA A 252 8.50 -26.25 4.54
CA ALA A 252 8.62 -25.32 3.44
C ALA A 252 10.02 -25.47 2.83
N GLY A 253 10.11 -25.65 1.51
CA GLY A 253 11.38 -25.73 0.81
C GLY A 253 12.28 -24.49 0.93
N LEU A 254 11.71 -23.39 1.45
CA LEU A 254 12.42 -22.12 1.68
C LEU A 254 12.85 -22.04 3.16
N THR A 255 14.05 -22.48 3.43
CA THR A 255 14.62 -22.54 4.78
C THR A 255 14.71 -21.17 5.46
N TYR A 256 14.98 -20.11 4.66
CA TYR A 256 15.10 -18.76 5.22
C TYR A 256 13.80 -18.25 5.87
N ILE A 257 12.64 -18.65 5.36
CA ILE A 257 11.35 -18.25 5.96
C ILE A 257 11.18 -18.88 7.34
N LYS A 258 11.60 -20.14 7.52
CA LYS A 258 11.58 -20.81 8.81
C LYS A 258 12.52 -20.15 9.80
N ASP A 259 13.72 -19.81 9.35
CA ASP A 259 14.73 -19.19 10.18
C ASP A 259 14.32 -17.77 10.55
N LEU A 260 13.70 -17.02 9.63
CA LEU A 260 13.13 -15.70 9.90
C LEU A 260 12.00 -15.79 10.93
N ALA A 261 11.05 -16.69 10.76
CA ALA A 261 9.93 -16.90 11.68
C ALA A 261 10.40 -17.37 13.06
N ALA A 262 11.48 -18.13 13.12
CA ALA A 262 12.09 -18.60 14.36
C ALA A 262 13.04 -17.57 15.00
N GLY A 263 13.22 -16.39 14.41
CA GLY A 263 14.17 -15.38 14.86
C GLY A 263 15.65 -15.79 14.74
N LYS A 264 15.93 -16.80 13.93
CA LYS A 264 17.29 -17.33 13.72
C LYS A 264 18.02 -16.69 12.55
N TYR A 265 17.26 -16.10 11.61
CA TYR A 265 17.85 -15.49 10.43
C TYR A 265 18.58 -14.21 10.80
N LYS A 266 19.84 -14.13 10.43
CA LYS A 266 20.66 -12.93 10.56
C LYS A 266 21.10 -12.44 9.20
N LEU A 267 20.94 -11.16 8.95
CA LEU A 267 21.43 -10.54 7.74
C LEU A 267 22.97 -10.58 7.72
N PRO A 268 23.61 -10.95 6.59
CA PRO A 268 25.09 -11.06 6.53
C PRO A 268 25.82 -9.74 6.82
N TRP A 269 25.13 -8.61 6.72
CA TRP A 269 25.66 -7.26 6.94
C TRP A 269 25.22 -6.63 8.25
N GLU A 270 24.58 -7.38 9.15
CA GLU A 270 24.11 -6.85 10.44
C GLU A 270 25.22 -6.19 11.26
N ASP A 271 26.44 -6.74 11.20
CA ASP A 271 27.60 -6.17 11.88
C ASP A 271 28.16 -4.92 11.18
N HIS A 272 27.90 -4.78 9.87
CA HIS A 272 28.29 -3.60 9.10
C HIS A 272 27.30 -2.44 9.26
N MET A 273 26.10 -2.73 9.70
CA MET A 273 25.06 -1.73 9.97
C MET A 273 25.04 -1.25 11.42
N LYS A 274 25.99 -1.64 12.25
CA LYS A 274 26.25 -0.98 13.53
C LYS A 274 26.84 0.41 13.27
N ILE A 275 25.96 1.32 13.01
CA ILE A 275 26.27 2.69 12.68
C ILE A 275 26.59 3.39 13.99
N LYS A 276 27.85 3.76 14.16
CA LYS A 276 28.37 4.35 15.39
C LYS A 276 27.77 5.72 15.73
N ASP A 277 27.16 6.38 14.76
CA ASP A 277 26.66 7.76 14.89
C ASP A 277 25.16 7.87 14.65
N GLY A 278 24.44 6.75 14.50
CA GLY A 278 23.03 6.77 14.20
C GLY A 278 22.74 7.17 12.75
N SER A 279 23.68 7.07 11.83
CA SER A 279 23.46 7.29 10.40
C SER A 279 23.25 5.98 9.66
N ILE A 280 22.35 5.98 8.66
CA ILE A 280 22.17 4.89 7.70
C ILE A 280 22.63 5.41 6.35
N TYR A 281 23.58 4.75 5.71
CA TYR A 281 24.17 5.16 4.43
C TYR A 281 24.69 6.62 4.42
N GLY A 282 25.28 7.08 5.54
CA GLY A 282 25.81 8.44 5.65
C GLY A 282 24.76 9.52 5.91
N TYR A 283 23.49 9.16 6.05
CA TYR A 283 22.47 10.11 6.50
C TYR A 283 22.45 10.13 8.02
N PRO A 284 22.65 11.28 8.65
CA PRO A 284 22.54 11.37 10.10
C PRO A 284 21.11 11.04 10.52
N THR A 285 20.94 10.07 11.41
CA THR A 285 19.70 9.86 12.14
C THR A 285 19.60 10.95 13.20
N THR A 286 19.70 12.20 12.75
CA THR A 286 19.72 13.32 13.67
C THR A 286 18.36 13.52 14.27
N GLY A 287 18.31 13.34 15.61
CA GLY A 287 17.37 14.08 16.42
C GLY A 287 15.90 13.89 16.16
N GLY A 288 15.53 12.98 15.30
CA GLY A 288 14.20 12.47 15.27
C GLY A 288 13.94 11.67 16.55
N ARG A 289 12.71 11.56 16.95
CA ARG A 289 12.28 10.76 18.11
C ARG A 289 12.77 9.31 18.07
N PHE A 290 13.37 8.87 16.95
CA PHE A 290 14.03 7.58 16.77
C PHE A 290 15.47 7.50 17.31
N GLY A 291 16.03 8.59 17.77
CA GLY A 291 17.44 8.70 18.22
C GLY A 291 17.63 8.82 19.71
N LYS A 292 16.70 8.32 20.53
CA LYS A 292 16.89 8.19 21.98
C LYS A 292 16.59 6.78 22.44
#